data_fdfe839b92296ac0980ae5bf31ebbb25
#
_entry.id   fdfe839b92296ac0980ae5bf31ebbb25
#
_cell.length_a   1.000
_cell.length_b   1.000
_cell.length_c   1.000
_cell.angle_alpha   90.00
_cell.angle_beta   90.00
_cell.angle_gamma   90.00
#
_symmetry.space_group_name_H-M   'P 1'
#
loop_
_entity.id
_entity.type
_entity.pdbx_description
1 polymer ?
#
loop_
_entity_poly.entity_id
_entity_poly.type
_entity_poly.pdbx_seq_one_letter_code
_entity_poly.pdbx_strand_id
1 'polypeptide(L)'
;STTAKVDKDSIQARPCFLCKENQPKEQKALETITANRICVNPYPILPDHLTIAHKDHIPQLMDENIFSYDDVRAFVQKYPDYSLFYNGAHCGASAPDHLHLQGVRKTDVPIIPNVQQLITHAQTIDIRSMYFPYLEEEEDYPLECSRIYLNTKDYPCPLVILSSNTHYD
;
A
#
# COMPACT_ATOMS: atom_id res chain seq x y z
N SER A 1 -3.10 17.71 -15.01
CA SER A 1 -2.88 16.30 -14.71
C SER A 1 -2.66 15.55 -15.99
N THR A 2 -1.46 15.10 -16.22
CA THR A 2 -1.15 14.16 -17.29
C THR A 2 -1.73 12.81 -16.90
N THR A 3 -2.93 12.51 -17.37
CA THR A 3 -3.48 11.17 -17.25
C THR A 3 -2.66 10.25 -18.15
N ALA A 4 -1.80 9.44 -17.55
CA ALA A 4 -1.14 8.36 -18.28
C ALA A 4 -2.23 7.48 -18.90
N LYS A 5 -2.09 7.18 -20.19
CA LYS A 5 -2.98 6.21 -20.82
C LYS A 5 -2.69 4.84 -20.21
N VAL A 6 -3.70 4.23 -19.62
CA VAL A 6 -3.59 2.95 -18.90
C VAL A 6 -4.37 1.82 -19.58
N ASP A 7 -4.79 2.03 -20.82
CA ASP A 7 -5.32 0.97 -21.65
C ASP A 7 -4.22 -0.02 -22.05
N LYS A 8 -4.60 -1.26 -22.28
CA LYS A 8 -3.67 -2.38 -22.53
C LYS A 8 -2.70 -2.10 -23.67
N ASP A 9 -3.18 -1.53 -24.77
CA ASP A 9 -2.39 -1.27 -25.96
C ASP A 9 -1.35 -0.16 -25.70
N SER A 10 -1.77 0.89 -24.99
CA SER A 10 -0.88 1.99 -24.60
C SER A 10 0.21 1.55 -23.63
N ILE A 11 -0.11 0.63 -22.69
CA ILE A 11 0.86 0.07 -21.75
C ILE A 11 1.91 -0.76 -22.51
N GLN A 12 1.47 -1.63 -23.40
CA GLN A 12 2.38 -2.48 -24.18
C GLN A 12 3.26 -1.68 -25.17
N ALA A 13 2.77 -0.55 -25.66
CA ALA A 13 3.48 0.26 -26.63
C ALA A 13 4.55 1.20 -26.02
N ARG A 14 4.58 1.37 -24.70
CA ARG A 14 5.52 2.28 -24.04
C ARG A 14 6.54 1.53 -23.19
N PRO A 15 7.79 2.02 -23.10
CA PRO A 15 8.72 1.59 -22.07
C PRO A 15 8.14 1.88 -20.68
N CYS A 16 8.27 0.92 -19.76
CA CYS A 16 7.83 1.14 -18.40
C CYS A 16 8.72 2.19 -17.71
N PHE A 17 8.12 3.29 -17.27
CA PHE A 17 8.85 4.40 -16.65
C PHE A 17 9.33 4.12 -15.23
N LEU A 18 8.91 3.01 -14.61
CA LEU A 18 9.41 2.56 -13.33
C LEU A 18 10.64 1.64 -13.45
N CYS A 19 10.87 1.05 -14.61
CA CYS A 19 12.10 0.30 -14.87
C CYS A 19 13.30 1.25 -14.92
N LYS A 20 14.37 0.87 -14.21
CA LYS A 20 15.56 1.72 -14.03
C LYS A 20 16.15 2.18 -15.37
N GLU A 21 16.22 1.29 -16.33
CA GLU A 21 16.79 1.54 -17.68
C GLU A 21 16.01 2.58 -18.49
N ASN A 22 14.74 2.78 -18.16
CA ASN A 22 13.86 3.73 -18.84
C ASN A 22 13.72 5.07 -18.11
N GLN A 23 14.33 5.18 -16.92
CA GLN A 23 14.24 6.39 -16.12
C GLN A 23 15.19 7.47 -16.63
N PRO A 24 14.81 8.75 -16.55
CA PRO A 24 15.73 9.85 -16.84
C PRO A 24 16.97 9.78 -15.95
N LYS A 25 18.11 10.25 -16.44
CA LYS A 25 19.36 10.30 -15.65
C LYS A 25 19.22 11.16 -14.39
N GLU A 26 18.34 12.13 -14.42
CA GLU A 26 18.03 13.05 -13.33
C GLU A 26 17.14 12.42 -12.25
N GLN A 27 16.52 11.26 -12.54
CA GLN A 27 15.69 10.56 -11.58
C GLN A 27 16.52 10.13 -10.37
N LYS A 28 16.23 10.74 -9.23
CA LYS A 28 16.91 10.41 -7.97
C LYS A 28 16.29 9.18 -7.36
N ALA A 29 17.08 8.11 -7.25
CA ALA A 29 16.82 7.02 -6.32
C ALA A 29 17.51 7.35 -5.00
N LEU A 30 16.75 7.37 -3.91
CA LEU A 30 17.28 7.66 -2.58
C LEU A 30 18.06 6.46 -2.07
N GLU A 31 17.45 5.28 -2.16
CA GLU A 31 18.08 4.03 -1.76
C GLU A 31 17.30 2.82 -2.29
N THR A 32 17.80 1.65 -1.93
CA THR A 32 17.12 0.37 -2.12
C THR A 32 16.87 -0.27 -0.76
N ILE A 33 15.61 -0.70 -0.53
CA ILE A 33 15.24 -1.52 0.62
C ILE A 33 14.74 -2.86 0.07
N THR A 34 15.41 -3.93 0.45
CA THR A 34 15.08 -5.30 -0.01
C THR A 34 14.97 -5.39 -1.54
N ALA A 35 13.80 -5.75 -2.07
CA ALA A 35 13.52 -5.84 -3.50
C ALA A 35 13.06 -4.52 -4.15
N ASN A 36 12.98 -3.42 -3.39
CA ASN A 36 12.39 -2.17 -3.86
C ASN A 36 13.39 -1.02 -3.94
N ARG A 37 13.23 -0.16 -4.92
CA ARG A 37 13.93 1.12 -5.05
C ARG A 37 13.03 2.25 -4.59
N ILE A 38 13.53 3.09 -3.70
CA ILE A 38 12.84 4.29 -3.25
C ILE A 38 13.29 5.45 -4.13
N CYS A 39 12.35 6.00 -4.88
CA CYS A 39 12.59 7.12 -5.79
C CYS A 39 11.73 8.32 -5.39
N VAL A 40 12.21 9.52 -5.69
CA VAL A 40 11.37 10.71 -5.63
C VAL A 40 10.32 10.60 -6.72
N ASN A 41 9.04 10.84 -6.37
CA ASN A 41 7.98 10.81 -7.36
C ASN A 41 8.08 12.04 -8.28
N PRO A 42 8.20 11.89 -9.61
CA PRO A 42 8.34 13.02 -10.53
C PRO A 42 7.04 13.82 -10.69
N TYR A 43 5.91 13.28 -10.27
CA TYR A 43 4.59 13.92 -10.33
C TYR A 43 3.92 13.90 -8.95
N PRO A 44 4.49 14.61 -7.97
CA PRO A 44 4.04 14.53 -6.59
C PRO A 44 2.61 15.07 -6.46
N ILE A 45 1.76 14.34 -5.73
CA ILE A 45 0.42 14.80 -5.33
C ILE A 45 0.43 15.43 -3.94
N LEU A 46 1.45 15.13 -3.13
CA LEU A 46 1.71 15.67 -1.80
C LEU A 46 3.20 16.01 -1.68
N PRO A 47 3.60 16.86 -0.72
CA PRO A 47 5.02 17.10 -0.43
C PRO A 47 5.78 15.80 -0.12
N ASP A 48 7.05 15.76 -0.44
CA ASP A 48 7.94 14.63 -0.17
C ASP A 48 7.43 13.27 -0.68
N HIS A 49 6.65 13.28 -1.77
CA HIS A 49 6.05 12.08 -2.35
C HIS A 49 7.10 11.14 -2.93
N LEU A 50 7.09 9.91 -2.48
CA LEU A 50 8.00 8.85 -2.89
C LEU A 50 7.28 7.79 -3.73
N THR A 51 8.03 7.15 -4.62
CA THR A 51 7.62 5.93 -5.31
C THR A 51 8.54 4.80 -4.88
N ILE A 52 7.97 3.72 -4.37
CA ILE A 52 8.68 2.53 -3.94
C ILE A 52 8.40 1.46 -4.98
N ALA A 53 9.28 1.37 -5.98
CA ALA A 53 9.11 0.49 -7.13
C ALA A 53 9.90 -0.79 -6.96
N HIS A 54 9.30 -1.93 -7.25
CA HIS A 54 10.02 -3.20 -7.29
C HIS A 54 11.17 -3.13 -8.32
N LYS A 55 12.27 -3.83 -8.05
CA LYS A 55 13.45 -3.82 -8.95
C LYS A 55 13.15 -4.45 -10.29
N ASP A 56 12.38 -5.54 -10.26
CA ASP A 56 11.98 -6.29 -11.41
C ASP A 56 10.64 -5.80 -11.94
N HIS A 57 10.45 -5.90 -13.25
CA HIS A 57 9.19 -5.56 -13.89
C HIS A 57 8.18 -6.70 -13.67
N ILE A 58 7.41 -6.59 -12.57
CA ILE A 58 6.38 -7.56 -12.18
C ILE A 58 5.02 -6.86 -12.07
N PRO A 59 3.91 -7.57 -12.26
CA PRO A 59 2.58 -6.96 -12.29
C PRO A 59 2.21 -6.22 -11.01
N GLN A 60 1.38 -5.18 -11.13
CA GLN A 60 0.83 -4.41 -10.01
C GLN A 60 -0.27 -5.22 -9.29
N LEU A 61 0.14 -6.27 -8.58
CA LEU A 61 -0.72 -7.18 -7.84
C LEU A 61 -0.23 -7.32 -6.40
N MET A 62 -1.17 -7.34 -5.45
CA MET A 62 -0.91 -7.70 -4.05
C MET A 62 -1.17 -9.20 -3.86
N ASP A 63 -0.40 -10.01 -4.56
CA ASP A 63 -0.40 -11.46 -4.44
C ASP A 63 0.70 -11.90 -3.48
N GLU A 64 0.44 -12.88 -2.64
CA GLU A 64 1.38 -13.37 -1.62
C GLU A 64 2.71 -13.88 -2.19
N ASN A 65 2.72 -14.30 -3.46
CA ASN A 65 3.93 -14.75 -4.14
C ASN A 65 4.73 -13.61 -4.78
N ILE A 66 4.15 -12.41 -4.87
CA ILE A 66 4.71 -11.26 -5.55
C ILE A 66 5.01 -10.14 -4.56
N PHE A 67 4.09 -9.90 -3.62
CA PHE A 67 4.16 -8.80 -2.67
C PHE A 67 4.76 -9.25 -1.33
N SER A 68 5.82 -8.58 -0.92
CA SER A 68 6.46 -8.87 0.38
C SER A 68 6.03 -7.86 1.44
N TYR A 69 5.36 -8.35 2.47
CA TYR A 69 5.06 -7.55 3.65
C TYR A 69 6.32 -7.14 4.43
N ASP A 70 7.40 -7.91 4.31
CA ASP A 70 8.69 -7.57 4.93
C ASP A 70 9.29 -6.31 4.32
N ASP A 71 9.05 -6.07 3.03
CA ASP A 71 9.46 -4.82 2.37
C ASP A 71 8.73 -3.62 2.94
N VAL A 72 7.41 -3.76 3.18
CA VAL A 72 6.60 -2.73 3.83
C VAL A 72 7.09 -2.47 5.23
N ARG A 73 7.33 -3.52 6.01
CA ARG A 73 7.84 -3.44 7.38
C ARG A 73 9.18 -2.73 7.42
N ALA A 74 10.14 -3.15 6.61
CA ALA A 74 11.46 -2.54 6.53
C ALA A 74 11.38 -1.04 6.20
N PHE A 75 10.48 -0.66 5.29
CA PHE A 75 10.27 0.75 4.95
C PHE A 75 9.72 1.53 6.13
N VAL A 76 8.63 1.09 6.77
CA VAL A 76 7.98 1.86 7.85
C VAL A 76 8.83 1.93 9.12
N GLN A 77 9.65 0.91 9.38
CA GLN A 77 10.63 0.94 10.47
C GLN A 77 11.71 1.99 10.22
N LYS A 78 12.20 2.08 8.98
CA LYS A 78 13.24 3.04 8.62
C LYS A 78 12.73 4.47 8.48
N TYR A 79 11.49 4.63 8.03
CA TYR A 79 10.83 5.92 7.80
C TYR A 79 9.50 6.03 8.56
N PRO A 80 9.55 6.13 9.90
CA PRO A 80 8.35 6.10 10.74
C PRO A 80 7.38 7.27 10.51
N ASP A 81 7.86 8.37 9.91
CA ASP A 81 7.04 9.53 9.57
C ASP A 81 6.27 9.38 8.25
N TYR A 82 6.51 8.30 7.53
CA TYR A 82 5.84 8.03 6.26
C TYR A 82 4.71 7.03 6.42
N SER A 83 3.71 7.18 5.56
CA SER A 83 2.69 6.18 5.28
C SER A 83 2.88 5.66 3.87
N LEU A 84 2.61 4.37 3.69
CA LEU A 84 2.56 3.74 2.38
C LEU A 84 1.12 3.58 1.94
N PHE A 85 0.89 3.73 0.64
CA PHE A 85 -0.37 3.38 0.02
C PHE A 85 -0.15 2.68 -1.32
N TYR A 86 -1.15 1.93 -1.72
CA TYR A 86 -1.15 1.12 -2.93
C TYR A 86 -2.38 1.45 -3.76
N ASN A 87 -2.18 1.63 -5.05
CA ASN A 87 -3.24 1.71 -6.03
C ASN A 87 -3.20 0.44 -6.88
N GLY A 88 -4.30 -0.32 -6.90
CA GLY A 88 -4.40 -1.52 -7.73
C GLY A 88 -4.36 -1.20 -9.22
N ALA A 89 -4.01 -2.18 -10.04
CA ALA A 89 -3.83 -2.03 -11.49
C ALA A 89 -5.04 -1.40 -12.19
N HIS A 90 -6.26 -1.70 -11.70
CA HIS A 90 -7.52 -1.15 -12.23
C HIS A 90 -8.14 -0.08 -11.32
N CYS A 91 -7.40 0.40 -10.32
CA CYS A 91 -7.87 1.34 -9.30
C CYS A 91 -6.99 2.59 -9.24
N GLY A 92 -6.57 3.11 -10.39
CA GLY A 92 -5.85 4.37 -10.50
C GLY A 92 -4.32 4.28 -10.50
N ALA A 93 -3.74 3.08 -10.57
CA ALA A 93 -2.29 2.95 -10.77
C ALA A 93 -1.87 3.53 -12.12
N SER A 94 -0.88 4.41 -12.13
CA SER A 94 -0.32 4.98 -13.37
C SER A 94 0.63 4.02 -14.11
N ALA A 95 1.14 2.99 -13.39
CA ALA A 95 1.91 1.88 -13.94
C ALA A 95 1.28 0.55 -13.51
N PRO A 96 0.17 0.11 -14.13
CA PRO A 96 -0.54 -1.10 -13.75
C PRO A 96 0.22 -2.39 -14.10
N ASP A 97 1.30 -2.25 -14.82
CA ASP A 97 2.21 -3.29 -15.29
C ASP A 97 3.46 -3.46 -14.41
N HIS A 98 3.66 -2.59 -13.42
CA HIS A 98 4.86 -2.63 -12.58
C HIS A 98 4.52 -2.40 -11.10
N LEU A 99 4.83 -3.39 -10.26
CA LEU A 99 4.57 -3.33 -8.82
C LEU A 99 5.27 -2.14 -8.16
N HIS A 100 4.47 -1.30 -7.53
CA HIS A 100 4.97 -0.17 -6.77
C HIS A 100 4.00 0.22 -5.65
N LEU A 101 4.58 0.79 -4.61
CA LEU A 101 3.88 1.51 -3.56
C LEU A 101 4.20 2.99 -3.67
N GLN A 102 3.45 3.80 -2.99
CA GLN A 102 3.69 5.23 -2.86
C GLN A 102 3.85 5.59 -1.39
N GLY A 103 4.79 6.47 -1.09
CA GLY A 103 5.08 6.96 0.24
C GLY A 103 4.84 8.44 0.37
N VAL A 104 4.15 8.85 1.43
CA VAL A 104 3.88 10.26 1.75
C VAL A 104 4.03 10.49 3.24
N ARG A 105 4.25 11.74 3.67
CA ARG A 105 4.28 12.08 5.09
C ARG A 105 2.95 11.78 5.74
N LYS A 106 2.95 11.16 6.92
CA LYS A 106 1.74 10.88 7.70
C LYS A 106 0.92 12.14 7.97
N THR A 107 1.61 13.25 8.21
CA THR A 107 0.99 14.56 8.47
C THR A 107 0.18 15.11 7.31
N ASP A 108 0.51 14.69 6.09
CA ASP A 108 -0.13 15.19 4.87
C ASP A 108 -1.30 14.30 4.41
N VAL A 109 -1.56 13.21 5.13
CA VAL A 109 -2.66 12.28 4.84
C VAL A 109 -3.83 12.54 5.80
N PRO A 110 -4.93 13.16 5.35
CA PRO A 110 -6.01 13.61 6.23
C PRO A 110 -6.69 12.51 7.04
N ILE A 111 -6.70 11.27 6.54
CA ILE A 111 -7.33 10.14 7.24
C ILE A 111 -6.55 9.71 8.48
N ILE A 112 -5.22 9.85 8.51
CA ILE A 112 -4.38 9.30 9.58
C ILE A 112 -4.70 9.89 10.95
N PRO A 113 -4.78 11.22 11.14
CA PRO A 113 -5.13 11.78 12.44
C PRO A 113 -6.57 11.46 12.86
N ASN A 114 -7.43 11.09 11.92
CA ASN A 114 -8.84 10.81 12.16
C ASN A 114 -9.16 9.31 12.29
N VAL A 115 -8.18 8.43 12.08
CA VAL A 115 -8.41 6.98 12.05
C VAL A 115 -9.04 6.45 13.33
N GLN A 116 -8.64 6.98 14.48
CA GLN A 116 -9.19 6.56 15.78
C GLN A 116 -10.67 6.93 15.92
N GLN A 117 -11.07 8.09 15.45
CA GLN A 117 -12.47 8.49 15.42
C GLN A 117 -13.27 7.62 14.45
N LEU A 118 -12.71 7.33 13.27
CA LEU A 118 -13.34 6.45 12.29
C LEU A 118 -13.55 5.03 12.84
N ILE A 119 -12.60 4.51 13.61
CA ILE A 119 -12.72 3.22 14.30
C ILE A 119 -13.83 3.26 15.35
N THR A 120 -13.92 4.32 16.14
CA THR A 120 -14.93 4.46 17.20
C THR A 120 -16.36 4.38 16.67
N HIS A 121 -16.59 4.89 15.46
CA HIS A 121 -17.90 4.89 14.82
C HIS A 121 -18.11 3.71 13.84
N ALA A 122 -17.13 2.85 13.70
CA ALA A 122 -17.18 1.72 12.77
C ALA A 122 -17.87 0.50 13.37
N GLN A 123 -18.45 -0.30 12.50
CA GLN A 123 -18.89 -1.64 12.87
C GLN A 123 -17.65 -2.56 12.95
N THR A 124 -17.46 -3.20 14.10
CA THR A 124 -16.44 -4.24 14.23
C THR A 124 -16.93 -5.52 13.57
N ILE A 125 -16.09 -6.12 12.74
CA ILE A 125 -16.35 -7.40 12.09
C ILE A 125 -15.52 -8.45 12.81
N ASP A 126 -16.19 -9.47 13.33
CA ASP A 126 -15.52 -10.64 13.90
C ASP A 126 -15.04 -11.57 12.79
N ILE A 127 -13.73 -11.63 12.63
CA ILE A 127 -13.10 -12.47 11.62
C ILE A 127 -13.26 -13.95 11.93
N ARG A 128 -13.30 -14.33 13.21
CA ARG A 128 -13.43 -15.74 13.63
C ARG A 128 -14.71 -16.34 13.08
N SER A 129 -15.80 -15.60 13.18
CA SER A 129 -17.10 -16.04 12.67
C SER A 129 -17.15 -16.18 11.13
N MET A 130 -16.28 -15.50 10.41
CA MET A 130 -16.26 -15.51 8.95
C MET A 130 -15.38 -16.63 8.36
N TYR A 131 -14.24 -16.92 8.98
CA TYR A 131 -13.25 -17.84 8.42
C TYR A 131 -13.23 -19.22 9.10
N PHE A 132 -13.73 -19.33 10.32
CA PHE A 132 -13.66 -20.56 11.09
C PHE A 132 -15.02 -20.99 11.70
N PRO A 133 -16.09 -21.11 10.89
CA PRO A 133 -17.38 -21.56 11.43
C PRO A 133 -17.37 -23.02 11.90
N TYR A 134 -16.29 -23.75 11.67
CA TYR A 134 -16.16 -25.19 11.94
C TYR A 134 -15.05 -25.56 12.94
N LEU A 135 -14.35 -24.57 13.53
CA LEU A 135 -13.37 -24.86 14.58
C LEU A 135 -14.12 -24.97 15.90
N GLU A 136 -14.38 -26.21 16.31
CA GLU A 136 -14.72 -26.53 17.68
C GLU A 136 -13.44 -26.35 18.53
N GLU A 137 -13.55 -25.43 19.51
CA GLU A 137 -12.61 -25.18 20.62
C GLU A 137 -11.20 -24.63 20.29
N GLU A 138 -10.88 -23.59 21.00
CA GLU A 138 -9.61 -23.02 21.45
C GLU A 138 -8.31 -23.78 21.10
N GLU A 139 -7.99 -23.96 19.85
CA GLU A 139 -6.58 -24.06 19.48
C GLU A 139 -6.02 -22.65 19.40
N ASP A 140 -4.99 -22.41 20.20
CA ASP A 140 -4.21 -21.17 20.27
C ASP A 140 -3.56 -20.84 18.92
N TYR A 141 -4.39 -20.42 17.98
CA TYR A 141 -3.84 -19.64 16.87
C TYR A 141 -3.65 -18.21 17.40
N PRO A 142 -2.44 -17.67 17.31
CA PRO A 142 -2.17 -16.29 17.70
C PRO A 142 -2.77 -15.31 16.67
N LEU A 143 -4.07 -15.41 16.45
CA LEU A 143 -4.89 -14.32 15.92
C LEU A 143 -5.12 -13.28 17.02
N GLU A 144 -4.14 -13.20 17.94
CA GLU A 144 -4.07 -12.09 18.85
C GLU A 144 -4.03 -10.84 17.99
N CYS A 145 -5.21 -10.18 17.95
CA CYS A 145 -5.29 -8.75 17.78
C CYS A 145 -5.45 -8.15 16.38
N SER A 146 -5.79 -8.89 15.37
CA SER A 146 -6.27 -8.22 14.15
C SER A 146 -7.76 -7.96 14.26
N ARG A 147 -8.16 -6.69 14.18
CA ARG A 147 -9.55 -6.27 14.14
C ARG A 147 -9.86 -5.65 12.80
N ILE A 148 -11.03 -6.00 12.26
CA ILE A 148 -11.57 -5.37 11.06
C ILE A 148 -12.68 -4.43 11.48
N TYR A 149 -12.63 -3.21 11.00
CA TYR A 149 -13.65 -2.20 11.19
C TYR A 149 -14.19 -1.76 9.84
N LEU A 150 -15.52 -1.69 9.72
CA LEU A 150 -16.19 -1.16 8.55
C LEU A 150 -16.85 0.17 8.90
N ASN A 151 -16.38 1.27 8.31
CA ASN A 151 -17.01 2.57 8.40
C ASN A 151 -17.65 2.93 7.07
N THR A 152 -18.96 3.17 7.07
CA THR A 152 -19.74 3.49 5.86
C THR A 152 -20.38 4.87 5.92
N LYS A 153 -20.16 5.64 7.00
CA LYS A 153 -20.92 6.88 7.26
C LYS A 153 -20.06 8.13 7.35
N ASP A 154 -18.90 8.04 7.99
CA ASP A 154 -18.11 9.22 8.37
C ASP A 154 -16.98 9.55 7.38
N TYR A 155 -16.90 8.82 6.28
CA TYR A 155 -15.92 9.06 5.22
C TYR A 155 -16.62 9.04 3.85
N PRO A 156 -16.12 9.80 2.86
CA PRO A 156 -16.75 9.90 1.54
C PRO A 156 -16.93 8.59 0.76
N CYS A 157 -16.19 7.56 1.15
CA CYS A 157 -16.34 6.20 0.62
C CYS A 157 -16.30 5.18 1.77
N PRO A 158 -16.85 3.97 1.58
CA PRO A 158 -16.72 2.90 2.56
C PRO A 158 -15.25 2.60 2.85
N LEU A 159 -14.89 2.46 4.13
CA LEU A 159 -13.55 2.15 4.59
C LEU A 159 -13.55 0.82 5.30
N VAL A 160 -12.57 0.00 4.99
CA VAL A 160 -12.18 -1.16 5.78
C VAL A 160 -10.86 -0.82 6.47
N ILE A 161 -10.85 -0.85 7.79
CA ILE A 161 -9.66 -0.57 8.60
C ILE A 161 -9.24 -1.87 9.26
N LEU A 162 -8.01 -2.30 9.00
CA LEU A 162 -7.39 -3.42 9.66
C LEU A 162 -6.46 -2.87 10.74
N SER A 163 -6.63 -3.35 11.97
CA SER A 163 -5.76 -2.97 13.08
C SER A 163 -5.16 -4.22 13.70
N SER A 164 -3.86 -4.20 13.91
CA SER A 164 -3.13 -5.24 14.63
C SER A 164 -2.48 -4.64 15.86
N ASN A 165 -2.58 -5.32 17.01
CA ASN A 165 -1.91 -4.92 18.25
C ASN A 165 -0.57 -5.64 18.43
N THR A 166 -0.12 -6.42 17.46
CA THR A 166 1.19 -7.03 17.54
C THR A 166 2.26 -5.93 17.47
N HIS A 167 2.80 -5.58 18.63
CA HIS A 167 4.09 -4.93 18.72
C HIS A 167 5.11 -5.97 18.28
N TYR A 168 5.64 -5.85 17.09
CA TYR A 168 6.85 -6.56 16.72
C TYR A 168 8.00 -5.72 17.26
N ASP A 169 8.59 -6.19 18.37
CA ASP A 169 9.87 -5.67 18.89
C ASP A 169 10.99 -5.86 17.86
#